data_da48600adf2ba0148cc1aadc9b97333c
#
_entry.id   da48600adf2ba0148cc1aadc9b97333c
#
_cell.length_a   1.000
_cell.length_b   1.000
_cell.length_c   1.000
_cell.angle_alpha   90.00
_cell.angle_beta   90.00
_cell.angle_gamma   90.00
#
_symmetry.space_group_name_H-M   'P 1'
#
loop_
_entity.id
_entity.type
_entity.pdbx_description
1 polymer ?
#
loop_
_entity_poly.entity_id
_entity_poly.type
_entity_poly.pdbx_seq_one_letter_code
_entity_poly.pdbx_strand_id
1 'polypeptide(L)'
;MYYEPSRRQFLQASTAAALTAAGWAAPTGRLLAAEETKPKPKLKKAVKYGMIGIKGSVQDKFELIKSLGFEGVELDSPSDINRDEVVKARDATGIVIHGVVDSIHWNVRLSDPDAAVRAKGLEGLKTAIKDAKLYGGTTALLVPGKVSNKETENYEQVYERSQAEVRKAIGLAEESGVKIAIEVVWNDFITKPEQLVQYVDDFKSPAVGAYFDCSNMLKYGVPAATWIRKLGPRMLKFDFKGYSAKNGWVKIGEGDEDWPEVLKALDEVGYHGWATAEVSGGGPKELQDIATRMNKIFGLG
;
A
#
# COMPACT_ATOMS: atom_id res chain seq x y z
N MET A 1 26.88 -17.14 47.12
CA MET A 1 25.76 -17.77 47.79
C MET A 1 24.63 -16.76 47.81
N TYR A 2 23.76 -16.70 46.78
CA TYR A 2 22.63 -15.77 46.68
C TYR A 2 21.36 -16.50 47.13
N TYR A 3 20.67 -15.93 48.09
CA TYR A 3 19.48 -16.48 48.75
C TYR A 3 18.25 -15.96 47.97
N GLU A 4 17.49 -16.87 47.32
CA GLU A 4 16.19 -16.55 46.72
C GLU A 4 15.05 -16.82 47.72
N PRO A 5 14.15 -15.85 48.01
CA PRO A 5 13.01 -16.12 48.88
C PRO A 5 11.88 -16.84 48.11
N SER A 6 11.32 -17.85 48.76
CA SER A 6 10.27 -18.71 48.21
C SER A 6 8.90 -17.98 48.13
N ARG A 7 8.07 -18.43 47.18
CA ARG A 7 6.69 -17.91 46.92
C ARG A 7 5.75 -17.90 48.11
N ARG A 8 6.09 -18.52 49.24
CA ARG A 8 5.27 -18.61 50.44
C ARG A 8 5.40 -17.39 51.36
N GLN A 9 6.41 -16.57 51.24
CA GLN A 9 6.67 -15.39 52.12
C GLN A 9 6.02 -14.10 51.58
N PHE A 10 5.46 -14.10 50.35
CA PHE A 10 4.82 -12.92 49.78
C PHE A 10 3.33 -12.79 50.15
N LEU A 11 2.73 -13.77 50.81
CA LEU A 11 1.31 -13.84 51.11
C LEU A 11 0.91 -13.53 52.57
N GLN A 12 1.82 -13.05 53.43
CA GLN A 12 1.53 -12.82 54.85
C GLN A 12 1.61 -11.36 55.35
N ALA A 13 1.58 -10.37 54.41
CA ALA A 13 1.60 -8.96 54.82
C ALA A 13 0.37 -8.23 54.29
N SER A 14 -0.85 -8.65 54.61
CA SER A 14 -2.07 -7.87 54.35
C SER A 14 -3.21 -8.34 55.23
N THR A 15 -3.14 -8.11 56.55
CA THR A 15 -4.35 -8.09 57.38
C THR A 15 -4.05 -7.22 58.62
N ALA A 16 -4.66 -6.05 58.67
CA ALA A 16 -5.30 -5.46 59.86
C ALA A 16 -5.44 -3.94 59.73
N ALA A 17 -6.61 -3.45 59.40
CA ALA A 17 -7.21 -2.28 60.01
C ALA A 17 -8.69 -2.25 59.63
N ALA A 18 -9.51 -2.63 60.55
CA ALA A 18 -10.96 -2.56 60.45
C ALA A 18 -11.50 -1.33 61.21
N LEU A 19 -12.60 -0.80 60.67
CA LEU A 19 -13.69 -0.05 61.36
C LEU A 19 -13.49 1.47 61.56
N THR A 20 -14.25 2.24 60.76
CA THR A 20 -15.36 3.04 61.30
C THR A 20 -16.37 3.37 60.18
N ALA A 21 -17.63 3.05 60.40
CA ALA A 21 -18.73 3.34 59.49
C ALA A 21 -19.18 4.81 59.64
N ALA A 22 -19.32 5.50 58.52
CA ALA A 22 -20.25 6.62 58.36
C ALA A 22 -20.76 6.62 56.93
N GLY A 23 -22.05 6.38 56.75
CA GLY A 23 -22.72 6.29 55.47
C GLY A 23 -22.75 7.63 54.73
N TRP A 24 -22.31 7.59 53.51
CA TRP A 24 -22.70 8.55 52.48
C TRP A 24 -22.98 7.77 51.22
N ALA A 25 -24.23 7.85 50.79
CA ALA A 25 -24.66 7.30 49.50
C ALA A 25 -23.94 8.12 48.39
N ALA A 26 -22.96 7.50 47.74
CA ALA A 26 -22.38 8.03 46.53
C ALA A 26 -23.31 7.67 45.36
N PRO A 27 -23.62 8.58 44.42
CA PRO A 27 -24.33 8.26 43.20
C PRO A 27 -23.47 7.31 42.38
N THR A 28 -24.04 6.16 41.96
CA THR A 28 -23.43 5.25 41.01
C THR A 28 -23.39 5.90 39.65
N GLY A 29 -22.41 6.82 39.48
CA GLY A 29 -22.00 7.29 38.18
C GLY A 29 -21.31 6.14 37.47
N ARG A 30 -22.00 5.56 36.48
CA ARG A 30 -21.44 4.66 35.52
C ARG A 30 -20.31 5.42 34.82
N LEU A 31 -19.06 5.19 35.22
CA LEU A 31 -17.90 5.58 34.46
C LEU A 31 -18.04 4.90 33.10
N LEU A 32 -18.57 5.64 32.14
CA LEU A 32 -18.39 5.33 30.73
C LEU A 32 -16.86 5.36 30.53
N ALA A 33 -16.26 4.19 30.39
CA ALA A 33 -14.89 4.10 29.95
C ALA A 33 -14.83 4.93 28.66
N ALA A 34 -14.09 6.02 28.68
CA ALA A 34 -13.77 6.75 27.45
C ALA A 34 -13.11 5.70 26.54
N GLU A 35 -13.77 5.41 25.45
CA GLU A 35 -13.19 4.59 24.39
C GLU A 35 -11.92 5.34 23.98
N GLU A 36 -10.76 4.81 24.33
CA GLU A 36 -9.47 5.36 23.87
C GLU A 36 -9.54 5.36 22.36
N THR A 37 -9.79 6.52 21.78
CA THR A 37 -9.74 6.69 20.32
C THR A 37 -8.28 6.46 19.93
N LYS A 38 -7.98 5.23 19.46
CA LYS A 38 -6.69 4.93 18.87
C LYS A 38 -6.38 5.95 17.78
N PRO A 39 -5.15 6.43 17.70
CA PRO A 39 -4.79 7.39 16.67
C PRO A 39 -5.06 6.77 15.29
N LYS A 40 -5.81 7.48 14.46
CA LYS A 40 -6.07 7.04 13.08
C LYS A 40 -4.76 6.99 12.28
N PRO A 41 -4.61 6.05 11.31
CA PRO A 41 -3.41 5.99 10.50
C PRO A 41 -3.17 7.32 9.78
N LYS A 42 -1.94 7.83 9.86
CA LYS A 42 -1.54 9.07 9.17
C LYS A 42 -1.25 8.74 7.72
N LEU A 43 -2.25 8.81 6.85
CA LEU A 43 -2.13 8.55 5.43
C LEU A 43 -1.88 9.84 4.65
N LYS A 44 -0.96 9.77 3.68
CA LYS A 44 -0.66 10.85 2.73
C LYS A 44 -1.38 10.58 1.42
N LYS A 45 -2.09 11.58 0.90
CA LYS A 45 -2.84 11.45 -0.36
C LYS A 45 -1.93 11.59 -1.57
N ALA A 46 -2.04 10.64 -2.50
CA ALA A 46 -1.38 10.69 -3.79
C ALA A 46 -2.33 10.27 -4.92
N VAL A 47 -1.93 10.53 -6.16
CA VAL A 47 -2.63 10.09 -7.38
C VAL A 47 -1.63 9.44 -8.34
N LYS A 48 -2.10 8.54 -9.22
CA LYS A 48 -1.34 8.12 -10.40
C LYS A 48 -1.25 9.30 -11.37
N TYR A 49 -0.09 9.51 -11.98
CA TYR A 49 0.15 10.64 -12.91
C TYR A 49 -0.83 10.64 -14.10
N GLY A 50 -1.13 9.47 -14.65
CA GLY A 50 -2.09 9.29 -15.74
C GLY A 50 -3.51 9.75 -15.42
N MET A 51 -3.87 9.92 -14.14
CA MET A 51 -5.18 10.44 -13.73
C MET A 51 -5.32 11.96 -13.91
N ILE A 52 -4.19 12.69 -14.09
CA ILE A 52 -4.19 14.15 -14.17
C ILE A 52 -4.51 14.56 -15.62
N GLY A 53 -5.80 14.70 -15.94
CA GLY A 53 -6.35 14.86 -17.28
C GLY A 53 -6.37 16.30 -17.80
N ILE A 54 -5.39 17.14 -17.43
CA ILE A 54 -5.24 18.49 -18.01
C ILE A 54 -4.15 18.49 -19.09
N LYS A 55 -4.30 19.40 -20.05
CA LYS A 55 -3.21 19.78 -20.96
C LYS A 55 -2.25 20.71 -20.22
N GLY A 56 -0.96 20.59 -20.48
CA GLY A 56 0.06 21.41 -19.85
C GLY A 56 1.34 20.65 -19.57
N SER A 57 2.29 21.33 -18.97
CA SER A 57 3.58 20.77 -18.54
C SER A 57 3.42 19.83 -17.34
N VAL A 58 4.49 19.12 -17.00
CA VAL A 58 4.54 18.33 -15.75
C VAL A 58 4.33 19.25 -14.55
N GLN A 59 4.88 20.46 -14.58
CA GLN A 59 4.72 21.43 -13.51
C GLN A 59 3.26 21.86 -13.33
N ASP A 60 2.52 22.19 -14.41
CA ASP A 60 1.11 22.56 -14.32
C ASP A 60 0.27 21.45 -13.66
N LYS A 61 0.57 20.18 -14.00
CA LYS A 61 -0.10 19.03 -13.42
C LYS A 61 0.21 18.88 -11.92
N PHE A 62 1.46 19.09 -11.51
CA PHE A 62 1.85 19.00 -10.10
C PHE A 62 1.28 20.16 -9.28
N GLU A 63 1.26 21.37 -9.82
CA GLU A 63 0.61 22.53 -9.19
C GLU A 63 -0.89 22.29 -8.97
N LEU A 64 -1.57 21.73 -9.98
CA LEU A 64 -2.98 21.39 -9.85
C LEU A 64 -3.22 20.41 -8.69
N ILE A 65 -2.58 19.25 -8.68
CA ILE A 65 -2.83 18.24 -7.63
C ILE A 65 -2.45 18.76 -6.25
N LYS A 66 -1.39 19.56 -6.13
CA LYS A 66 -1.02 20.23 -4.89
C LYS A 66 -2.11 21.18 -4.41
N SER A 67 -2.69 22.01 -5.30
CA SER A 67 -3.78 22.93 -4.97
C SER A 67 -5.04 22.23 -4.48
N LEU A 68 -5.23 20.96 -4.89
CA LEU A 68 -6.34 20.09 -4.48
C LEU A 68 -6.06 19.30 -3.20
N GLY A 69 -4.90 19.52 -2.59
CA GLY A 69 -4.52 18.90 -1.32
C GLY A 69 -3.96 17.47 -1.46
N PHE A 70 -3.47 17.08 -2.63
CA PHE A 70 -2.62 15.90 -2.75
C PHE A 70 -1.18 16.25 -2.36
N GLU A 71 -0.51 15.33 -1.69
CA GLU A 71 0.87 15.48 -1.22
C GLU A 71 1.86 14.81 -2.16
N GLY A 72 1.40 13.85 -2.95
CA GLY A 72 2.27 13.07 -3.82
C GLY A 72 1.63 12.59 -5.11
N VAL A 73 2.51 12.03 -5.95
CA VAL A 73 2.18 11.44 -7.24
C VAL A 73 3.01 10.18 -7.46
N GLU A 74 2.47 9.25 -8.22
CA GLU A 74 3.17 8.07 -8.72
C GLU A 74 3.20 8.10 -10.25
N LEU A 75 4.41 7.97 -10.85
CA LEU A 75 4.62 8.06 -12.28
C LEU A 75 4.77 6.67 -12.92
N ASP A 76 4.53 6.60 -14.22
CA ASP A 76 4.87 5.43 -15.02
C ASP A 76 6.36 5.46 -15.45
N SER A 77 7.01 4.31 -15.43
CA SER A 77 8.39 4.14 -15.93
C SER A 77 8.61 2.69 -16.41
N PRO A 78 9.20 2.50 -17.62
CA PRO A 78 9.63 3.55 -18.55
C PRO A 78 8.48 4.37 -19.13
N SER A 79 8.72 5.62 -19.48
CA SER A 79 7.73 6.50 -20.13
C SER A 79 8.42 7.52 -21.05
N ASP A 80 7.62 8.18 -21.89
CA ASP A 80 8.09 9.24 -22.78
C ASP A 80 8.23 10.63 -22.10
N ILE A 81 7.93 10.70 -20.80
CA ILE A 81 8.03 11.95 -20.03
C ILE A 81 9.50 12.33 -19.87
N ASN A 82 9.83 13.59 -20.16
CA ASN A 82 11.19 14.10 -19.98
C ASN A 82 11.57 14.09 -18.48
N ARG A 83 12.61 13.34 -18.14
CA ARG A 83 13.08 13.17 -16.75
C ARG A 83 13.49 14.46 -16.08
N ASP A 84 14.15 15.37 -16.84
CA ASP A 84 14.59 16.66 -16.30
C ASP A 84 13.40 17.58 -16.00
N GLU A 85 12.35 17.55 -16.81
CA GLU A 85 11.10 18.27 -16.53
C GLU A 85 10.43 17.75 -15.27
N VAL A 86 10.39 16.44 -15.07
CA VAL A 86 9.84 15.81 -13.85
C VAL A 86 10.60 16.29 -12.61
N VAL A 87 11.94 16.24 -12.64
CA VAL A 87 12.78 16.68 -11.51
C VAL A 87 12.57 18.16 -11.22
N LYS A 88 12.57 19.02 -12.26
CA LYS A 88 12.32 20.47 -12.12
C LYS A 88 10.93 20.75 -11.54
N ALA A 89 9.89 20.08 -12.05
CA ALA A 89 8.55 20.24 -11.56
C ALA A 89 8.38 19.80 -10.10
N ARG A 90 8.98 18.66 -9.72
CA ARG A 90 9.04 18.19 -8.34
C ARG A 90 9.66 19.26 -7.43
N ASP A 91 10.83 19.78 -7.81
CA ASP A 91 11.57 20.73 -6.98
C ASP A 91 10.86 22.09 -6.88
N ALA A 92 10.24 22.55 -7.97
CA ALA A 92 9.47 23.80 -8.00
C ALA A 92 8.17 23.71 -7.17
N THR A 93 7.47 22.59 -7.23
CA THR A 93 6.16 22.43 -6.58
C THR A 93 6.24 21.85 -5.18
N GLY A 94 7.28 21.07 -4.88
CA GLY A 94 7.40 20.31 -3.63
C GLY A 94 6.45 19.11 -3.56
N ILE A 95 5.82 18.70 -4.67
CA ILE A 95 5.08 17.44 -4.75
C ILE A 95 6.06 16.28 -4.60
N VAL A 96 5.71 15.30 -3.76
CA VAL A 96 6.55 14.12 -3.56
C VAL A 96 6.24 13.07 -4.61
N ILE A 97 7.23 12.69 -5.39
CA ILE A 97 7.12 11.50 -6.25
C ILE A 97 7.46 10.31 -5.37
N HIS A 98 6.43 9.63 -4.85
CA HIS A 98 6.66 8.58 -3.84
C HIS A 98 7.08 7.24 -4.40
N GLY A 99 6.89 7.02 -5.70
CA GLY A 99 7.23 5.79 -6.41
C GLY A 99 6.94 5.91 -7.89
N VAL A 100 7.24 4.84 -8.60
CA VAL A 100 6.88 4.66 -10.01
C VAL A 100 6.20 3.30 -10.21
N VAL A 101 5.44 3.17 -11.30
CA VAL A 101 4.87 1.91 -11.78
C VAL A 101 5.74 1.40 -12.92
N ASP A 102 6.14 0.13 -12.92
CA ASP A 102 6.73 -0.52 -14.09
C ASP A 102 5.67 -0.62 -15.20
N SER A 103 5.65 0.35 -16.09
CA SER A 103 4.59 0.55 -17.09
C SER A 103 4.48 -0.57 -18.12
N ILE A 104 5.53 -1.37 -18.30
CA ILE A 104 5.56 -2.42 -19.34
C ILE A 104 5.20 -3.81 -18.82
N HIS A 105 5.05 -3.99 -17.50
CA HIS A 105 4.79 -5.29 -16.89
C HIS A 105 3.51 -5.99 -17.42
N TRP A 106 2.55 -5.23 -17.95
CA TRP A 106 1.33 -5.77 -18.53
C TRP A 106 1.56 -6.54 -19.85
N ASN A 107 2.45 -6.03 -20.69
CA ASN A 107 2.70 -6.54 -22.03
C ASN A 107 4.01 -7.31 -22.15
N VAL A 108 4.98 -7.03 -21.28
CA VAL A 108 6.33 -7.62 -21.27
C VAL A 108 6.57 -8.27 -19.90
N ARG A 109 5.92 -9.43 -19.69
CA ARG A 109 5.83 -10.06 -18.39
C ARG A 109 7.13 -10.72 -17.94
N LEU A 110 7.48 -10.58 -16.66
CA LEU A 110 8.57 -11.34 -16.05
C LEU A 110 8.25 -12.85 -15.91
N SER A 111 7.00 -13.23 -16.07
CA SER A 111 6.54 -14.62 -16.06
C SER A 111 6.38 -15.24 -17.44
N ASP A 112 6.69 -14.52 -18.52
CA ASP A 112 6.47 -14.99 -19.89
C ASP A 112 7.22 -16.32 -20.17
N PRO A 113 6.62 -17.27 -20.92
CA PRO A 113 7.33 -18.47 -21.36
C PRO A 113 8.59 -18.17 -22.17
N ASP A 114 8.57 -17.12 -23.00
CA ASP A 114 9.72 -16.68 -23.79
C ASP A 114 10.74 -15.93 -22.93
N ALA A 115 11.96 -16.46 -22.86
CA ALA A 115 13.05 -15.86 -22.12
C ALA A 115 13.47 -14.48 -22.65
N ALA A 116 13.30 -14.22 -23.95
CA ALA A 116 13.62 -12.91 -24.53
C ALA A 116 12.60 -11.85 -24.08
N VAL A 117 11.33 -12.22 -23.92
CA VAL A 117 10.30 -11.33 -23.35
C VAL A 117 10.62 -11.05 -21.88
N ARG A 118 10.95 -12.08 -21.08
CA ARG A 118 11.35 -11.88 -19.68
C ARG A 118 12.56 -10.97 -19.52
N ALA A 119 13.56 -11.12 -20.39
CA ALA A 119 14.75 -10.25 -20.37
C ALA A 119 14.40 -8.78 -20.62
N LYS A 120 13.48 -8.50 -21.57
CA LYS A 120 12.97 -7.13 -21.80
C LYS A 120 12.18 -6.61 -20.59
N GLY A 121 11.35 -7.44 -19.98
CA GLY A 121 10.62 -7.08 -18.76
C GLY A 121 11.56 -6.73 -17.61
N LEU A 122 12.65 -7.49 -17.44
CA LEU A 122 13.69 -7.19 -16.46
C LEU A 122 14.36 -5.83 -16.69
N GLU A 123 14.65 -5.46 -17.93
CA GLU A 123 15.20 -4.13 -18.24
C GLU A 123 14.18 -3.01 -17.96
N GLY A 124 12.88 -3.26 -18.17
CA GLY A 124 11.82 -2.34 -17.75
C GLY A 124 11.81 -2.11 -16.25
N LEU A 125 11.82 -3.18 -15.46
CA LEU A 125 11.89 -3.10 -14.00
C LEU A 125 13.15 -2.36 -13.52
N LYS A 126 14.31 -2.66 -14.10
CA LYS A 126 15.56 -1.93 -13.78
C LYS A 126 15.48 -0.44 -14.13
N THR A 127 14.81 -0.09 -15.23
CA THR A 127 14.56 1.30 -15.61
C THR A 127 13.64 1.98 -14.58
N ALA A 128 12.56 1.31 -14.18
CA ALA A 128 11.66 1.82 -13.15
C ALA A 128 12.39 2.06 -11.80
N ILE A 129 13.26 1.15 -11.38
CA ILE A 129 14.08 1.33 -10.17
C ILE A 129 14.99 2.56 -10.28
N LYS A 130 15.66 2.74 -11.42
CA LYS A 130 16.55 3.90 -11.68
C LYS A 130 15.77 5.21 -11.69
N ASP A 131 14.61 5.23 -12.35
CA ASP A 131 13.76 6.42 -12.43
C ASP A 131 13.15 6.76 -11.07
N ALA A 132 12.71 5.75 -10.30
CA ALA A 132 12.30 5.98 -8.92
C ALA A 132 13.39 6.67 -8.10
N LYS A 133 14.63 6.17 -8.18
CA LYS A 133 15.79 6.80 -7.51
C LYS A 133 16.03 8.23 -7.96
N LEU A 134 16.00 8.49 -9.26
CA LEU A 134 16.18 9.83 -9.85
C LEU A 134 15.12 10.82 -9.33
N TYR A 135 13.88 10.38 -9.25
CA TYR A 135 12.77 11.20 -8.80
C TYR A 135 12.68 11.35 -7.28
N GLY A 136 13.47 10.61 -6.51
CA GLY A 136 13.40 10.58 -5.05
C GLY A 136 12.32 9.66 -4.49
N GLY A 137 11.76 8.80 -5.34
CA GLY A 137 10.79 7.78 -4.96
C GLY A 137 11.43 6.61 -4.22
N THR A 138 10.62 5.87 -3.49
CA THR A 138 11.08 4.77 -2.63
C THR A 138 10.66 3.39 -3.12
N THR A 139 9.84 3.32 -4.17
CA THR A 139 9.30 2.06 -4.70
C THR A 139 9.21 2.07 -6.21
N ALA A 140 9.41 0.88 -6.81
CA ALA A 140 8.97 0.54 -8.15
C ALA A 140 7.86 -0.53 -8.01
N LEU A 141 6.62 -0.18 -8.37
CA LEU A 141 5.49 -1.10 -8.39
C LEU A 141 5.64 -2.08 -9.53
N LEU A 142 5.45 -3.35 -9.25
CA LEU A 142 5.55 -4.43 -10.21
C LEU A 142 4.38 -5.40 -10.06
N VAL A 143 3.63 -5.64 -11.15
CA VAL A 143 2.79 -6.84 -11.29
C VAL A 143 3.68 -7.97 -11.81
N PRO A 144 4.02 -8.96 -10.97
CA PRO A 144 5.15 -9.87 -11.26
C PRO A 144 4.83 -10.93 -12.31
N GLY A 145 3.55 -11.25 -12.49
CA GLY A 145 3.16 -12.33 -13.36
C GLY A 145 1.67 -12.41 -13.62
N LYS A 146 1.29 -13.29 -14.54
CA LYS A 146 -0.08 -13.54 -14.97
C LYS A 146 -0.19 -14.96 -15.48
N VAL A 147 -1.24 -15.68 -15.10
CA VAL A 147 -1.64 -16.92 -15.78
C VAL A 147 -2.46 -16.54 -17.01
N SER A 148 -1.82 -16.53 -18.18
CA SER A 148 -2.44 -16.03 -19.41
C SER A 148 -3.33 -17.06 -20.09
N ASN A 149 -2.94 -18.34 -20.02
CA ASN A 149 -3.68 -19.46 -20.60
C ASN A 149 -3.55 -20.66 -19.65
N LYS A 150 -4.64 -21.04 -18.99
CA LYS A 150 -4.68 -22.12 -17.99
C LYS A 150 -4.42 -23.52 -18.59
N GLU A 151 -4.49 -23.68 -19.92
CA GLU A 151 -4.17 -24.94 -20.60
C GLU A 151 -2.66 -25.14 -20.77
N THR A 152 -1.91 -24.05 -20.88
CA THR A 152 -0.47 -24.06 -21.19
C THR A 152 0.41 -23.47 -20.10
N GLU A 153 -0.18 -22.81 -19.10
CA GLU A 153 0.55 -22.09 -18.03
C GLU A 153 -0.19 -22.25 -16.71
N ASN A 154 0.53 -22.63 -15.66
CA ASN A 154 0.01 -22.76 -14.31
C ASN A 154 0.69 -21.80 -13.33
N TYR A 155 0.21 -21.79 -12.08
CA TYR A 155 0.71 -20.95 -11.01
C TYR A 155 2.21 -21.15 -10.76
N GLU A 156 2.67 -22.40 -10.68
CA GLU A 156 4.06 -22.76 -10.38
C GLU A 156 5.01 -22.23 -11.44
N GLN A 157 4.67 -22.38 -12.70
CA GLN A 157 5.48 -21.87 -13.83
C GLN A 157 5.59 -20.34 -13.82
N VAL A 158 4.48 -19.64 -13.55
CA VAL A 158 4.47 -18.17 -13.42
C VAL A 158 5.31 -17.74 -12.21
N TYR A 159 5.15 -18.46 -11.10
CA TYR A 159 5.91 -18.22 -9.87
C TYR A 159 7.41 -18.35 -10.09
N GLU A 160 7.88 -19.49 -10.58
CA GLU A 160 9.30 -19.77 -10.79
C GLU A 160 9.95 -18.76 -11.74
N ARG A 161 9.29 -18.49 -12.89
CA ARG A 161 9.81 -17.55 -13.89
C ARG A 161 9.91 -16.13 -13.33
N SER A 162 8.85 -15.61 -12.72
CA SER A 162 8.84 -14.26 -12.19
C SER A 162 9.79 -14.10 -11.00
N GLN A 163 9.86 -15.07 -10.08
CA GLN A 163 10.83 -15.09 -9.00
C GLN A 163 12.27 -15.02 -9.51
N ALA A 164 12.60 -15.82 -10.54
CA ALA A 164 13.94 -15.84 -11.11
C ALA A 164 14.34 -14.49 -11.73
N GLU A 165 13.40 -13.80 -12.40
CA GLU A 165 13.70 -12.50 -13.01
C GLU A 165 13.77 -11.37 -11.96
N VAL A 166 12.84 -11.30 -11.00
CA VAL A 166 12.87 -10.30 -9.94
C VAL A 166 14.16 -10.38 -9.12
N ARG A 167 14.66 -11.60 -8.82
CA ARG A 167 15.94 -11.78 -8.10
C ARG A 167 17.12 -11.08 -8.78
N LYS A 168 17.14 -11.00 -10.10
CA LYS A 168 18.20 -10.31 -10.87
C LYS A 168 18.16 -8.78 -10.70
N ALA A 169 17.06 -8.21 -10.21
CA ALA A 169 16.92 -6.78 -9.96
C ALA A 169 17.17 -6.38 -8.49
N ILE A 170 17.22 -7.34 -7.56
CA ILE A 170 17.33 -7.06 -6.11
C ILE A 170 18.58 -6.26 -5.78
N GLY A 171 19.75 -6.64 -6.30
CA GLY A 171 21.00 -5.90 -6.05
C GLY A 171 20.90 -4.43 -6.44
N LEU A 172 20.32 -4.13 -7.62
CA LEU A 172 20.08 -2.75 -8.05
C LEU A 172 19.09 -2.02 -7.12
N ALA A 173 18.05 -2.72 -6.66
CA ALA A 173 17.07 -2.16 -5.72
C ALA A 173 17.73 -1.80 -4.38
N GLU A 174 18.55 -2.67 -3.82
CA GLU A 174 19.31 -2.46 -2.58
C GLU A 174 20.31 -1.30 -2.70
N GLU A 175 21.11 -1.27 -3.77
CA GLU A 175 22.08 -0.20 -4.05
C GLU A 175 21.42 1.17 -4.24
N SER A 176 20.25 1.20 -4.86
CA SER A 176 19.52 2.46 -5.10
C SER A 176 18.68 2.93 -3.89
N GLY A 177 18.43 2.06 -2.91
CA GLY A 177 17.51 2.31 -1.81
C GLY A 177 16.02 2.32 -2.23
N VAL A 178 15.71 1.80 -3.43
CA VAL A 178 14.34 1.67 -3.96
C VAL A 178 13.86 0.25 -3.77
N LYS A 179 12.64 0.07 -3.26
CA LYS A 179 12.07 -1.27 -3.07
C LYS A 179 11.22 -1.67 -4.26
N ILE A 180 11.26 -2.96 -4.62
CA ILE A 180 10.35 -3.58 -5.57
C ILE A 180 9.05 -3.89 -4.81
N ALA A 181 7.97 -3.22 -5.17
CA ALA A 181 6.68 -3.35 -4.52
C ALA A 181 5.74 -4.22 -5.38
N ILE A 182 5.50 -5.44 -4.93
CA ILE A 182 4.73 -6.45 -5.66
C ILE A 182 3.25 -6.17 -5.52
N GLU A 183 2.59 -5.88 -6.63
CA GLU A 183 1.14 -5.73 -6.69
C GLU A 183 0.45 -6.98 -7.23
N VAL A 184 -0.70 -7.28 -6.66
CA VAL A 184 -1.59 -8.36 -7.11
C VAL A 184 -2.88 -7.79 -7.67
N VAL A 185 -3.28 -8.33 -8.82
CA VAL A 185 -4.39 -7.83 -9.64
C VAL A 185 -5.24 -8.99 -10.19
N TRP A 186 -6.21 -8.69 -11.02
CA TRP A 186 -7.09 -9.69 -11.66
C TRP A 186 -6.40 -10.46 -12.78
N ASN A 187 -5.47 -11.34 -12.44
CA ASN A 187 -4.64 -12.06 -13.41
C ASN A 187 -4.47 -13.56 -13.12
N ASP A 188 -5.28 -14.10 -12.20
CA ASP A 188 -5.32 -15.52 -11.81
C ASP A 188 -3.97 -16.10 -11.33
N PHE A 189 -3.03 -15.25 -10.95
CA PHE A 189 -1.74 -15.68 -10.40
C PHE A 189 -1.80 -15.76 -8.86
N ILE A 190 -1.73 -14.64 -8.18
CA ILE A 190 -1.86 -14.58 -6.71
C ILE A 190 -3.28 -14.14 -6.38
N THR A 191 -4.04 -15.02 -5.70
CA THR A 191 -5.46 -14.81 -5.41
C THR A 191 -5.79 -14.93 -3.92
N LYS A 192 -4.79 -15.26 -3.09
CA LYS A 192 -4.91 -15.42 -1.64
C LYS A 192 -3.80 -14.67 -0.91
N PRO A 193 -4.07 -14.11 0.28
CA PRO A 193 -3.06 -13.35 1.03
C PRO A 193 -1.82 -14.17 1.37
N GLU A 194 -1.97 -15.46 1.69
CA GLU A 194 -0.85 -16.35 2.01
C GLU A 194 0.10 -16.53 0.80
N GLN A 195 -0.43 -16.52 -0.41
CA GLN A 195 0.39 -16.61 -1.63
C GLN A 195 1.26 -15.36 -1.81
N LEU A 196 0.72 -14.15 -1.54
CA LEU A 196 1.50 -12.91 -1.63
C LEU A 196 2.55 -12.84 -0.52
N VAL A 197 2.19 -13.23 0.72
CA VAL A 197 3.14 -13.31 1.83
C VAL A 197 4.30 -14.22 1.45
N GLN A 198 4.03 -15.42 0.99
CA GLN A 198 5.06 -16.37 0.58
C GLN A 198 5.89 -15.82 -0.58
N TYR A 199 5.23 -15.27 -1.61
CA TYR A 199 5.91 -14.72 -2.79
C TYR A 199 6.94 -13.64 -2.41
N VAL A 200 6.60 -12.74 -1.49
CA VAL A 200 7.49 -11.70 -0.98
C VAL A 200 8.59 -12.29 -0.10
N ASP A 201 8.25 -13.17 0.84
CA ASP A 201 9.20 -13.74 1.81
C ASP A 201 10.26 -14.61 1.15
N ASP A 202 9.93 -15.29 0.06
CA ASP A 202 10.87 -16.17 -0.65
C ASP A 202 12.03 -15.42 -1.31
N PHE A 203 11.93 -14.10 -1.50
CA PHE A 203 13.09 -13.30 -1.92
C PHE A 203 14.16 -13.17 -0.83
N LYS A 204 13.78 -13.24 0.44
CA LYS A 204 14.68 -13.08 1.61
C LYS A 204 15.49 -11.78 1.55
N SER A 205 14.89 -10.70 1.01
CA SER A 205 15.50 -9.39 0.87
C SER A 205 14.56 -8.29 1.37
N PRO A 206 15.04 -7.31 2.13
CA PRO A 206 14.26 -6.16 2.55
C PRO A 206 13.91 -5.21 1.40
N ALA A 207 14.51 -5.42 0.22
CA ALA A 207 14.25 -4.63 -0.98
C ALA A 207 12.98 -5.07 -1.72
N VAL A 208 12.29 -6.13 -1.29
CA VAL A 208 11.03 -6.58 -1.87
C VAL A 208 9.92 -6.54 -0.82
N GLY A 209 8.77 -6.02 -1.19
CA GLY A 209 7.59 -6.00 -0.32
C GLY A 209 6.30 -5.94 -1.14
N ALA A 210 5.17 -5.72 -0.49
CA ALA A 210 3.87 -5.72 -1.13
C ALA A 210 3.38 -4.30 -1.42
N TYR A 211 2.80 -4.11 -2.59
CA TYR A 211 1.93 -2.99 -2.92
C TYR A 211 0.50 -3.52 -2.88
N PHE A 212 -0.33 -3.03 -1.98
CA PHE A 212 -1.65 -3.59 -1.80
C PHE A 212 -2.74 -2.65 -2.33
N ASP A 213 -3.58 -3.18 -3.21
CA ASP A 213 -4.81 -2.54 -3.68
C ASP A 213 -6.02 -3.13 -2.96
N CYS A 214 -6.78 -2.28 -2.26
CA CYS A 214 -7.89 -2.72 -1.42
C CYS A 214 -9.08 -3.27 -2.22
N SER A 215 -9.24 -2.84 -3.47
CA SER A 215 -10.40 -3.17 -4.30
C SER A 215 -10.14 -4.34 -5.24
N ASN A 216 -8.90 -4.48 -5.77
CA ASN A 216 -8.54 -5.57 -6.66
C ASN A 216 -8.88 -6.95 -6.03
N MET A 217 -8.63 -7.10 -4.73
CA MET A 217 -8.75 -8.40 -4.06
C MET A 217 -10.18 -8.76 -3.66
N LEU A 218 -11.13 -7.83 -3.67
CA LEU A 218 -12.54 -8.11 -3.37
C LEU A 218 -13.14 -9.13 -4.35
N LYS A 219 -12.69 -9.14 -5.60
CA LYS A 219 -13.08 -10.15 -6.60
C LYS A 219 -12.86 -11.59 -6.11
N TYR A 220 -11.83 -11.82 -5.32
CA TYR A 220 -11.49 -13.16 -4.82
C TYR A 220 -12.18 -13.52 -3.51
N GLY A 221 -13.09 -12.67 -3.02
CA GLY A 221 -13.94 -12.94 -1.86
C GLY A 221 -13.23 -12.84 -0.51
N VAL A 222 -12.00 -12.33 -0.48
CA VAL A 222 -11.26 -12.10 0.78
C VAL A 222 -11.30 -10.60 1.10
N PRO A 223 -11.81 -10.21 2.29
CA PRO A 223 -11.87 -8.80 2.69
C PRO A 223 -10.49 -8.12 2.69
N ALA A 224 -10.42 -6.86 2.25
CA ALA A 224 -9.19 -6.09 2.20
C ALA A 224 -8.45 -6.03 3.55
N ALA A 225 -9.18 -5.86 4.65
CA ALA A 225 -8.61 -5.86 6.00
C ALA A 225 -7.89 -7.17 6.36
N THR A 226 -8.37 -8.32 5.86
CA THR A 226 -7.71 -9.62 6.04
C THR A 226 -6.37 -9.66 5.32
N TRP A 227 -6.31 -9.15 4.08
CA TRP A 227 -5.05 -9.01 3.34
C TRP A 227 -4.06 -8.13 4.09
N ILE A 228 -4.50 -6.94 4.53
CA ILE A 228 -3.65 -5.97 5.25
C ILE A 228 -3.02 -6.61 6.49
N ARG A 229 -3.83 -7.29 7.33
CA ARG A 229 -3.32 -7.97 8.54
C ARG A 229 -2.33 -9.08 8.22
N LYS A 230 -2.58 -9.85 7.16
CA LYS A 230 -1.67 -10.92 6.73
C LYS A 230 -0.36 -10.38 6.16
N LEU A 231 -0.40 -9.31 5.40
CA LEU A 231 0.79 -8.66 4.86
C LEU A 231 1.65 -8.03 5.98
N GLY A 232 1.00 -7.39 6.95
CA GLY A 232 1.70 -6.78 8.08
C GLY A 232 2.83 -5.84 7.62
N PRO A 233 4.07 -5.99 8.16
CA PRO A 233 5.19 -5.10 7.84
C PRO A 233 5.73 -5.25 6.41
N ARG A 234 5.24 -6.20 5.61
CA ARG A 234 5.59 -6.35 4.21
C ARG A 234 4.95 -5.29 3.33
N MET A 235 3.89 -4.65 3.82
CA MET A 235 3.14 -3.66 3.04
C MET A 235 3.93 -2.36 2.92
N LEU A 236 4.31 -1.98 1.69
CA LEU A 236 5.10 -0.81 1.36
C LEU A 236 4.24 0.37 0.91
N LYS A 237 3.18 0.09 0.18
CA LYS A 237 2.28 1.06 -0.45
C LYS A 237 0.85 0.55 -0.45
N PHE A 238 -0.08 1.47 -0.66
CA PHE A 238 -1.50 1.19 -0.63
C PHE A 238 -2.24 2.00 -1.70
N ASP A 239 -3.00 1.31 -2.56
CA ASP A 239 -3.88 1.95 -3.53
C ASP A 239 -5.32 2.05 -3.04
N PHE A 240 -5.89 3.23 -3.27
CA PHE A 240 -7.27 3.59 -3.01
C PHE A 240 -8.10 3.51 -4.29
N LYS A 241 -8.99 2.56 -4.34
CA LYS A 241 -9.96 2.37 -5.43
C LYS A 241 -11.39 2.31 -4.90
N GLY A 242 -12.33 2.03 -5.79
CA GLY A 242 -13.69 1.66 -5.44
C GLY A 242 -14.17 0.54 -6.35
N TYR A 243 -14.58 -0.59 -5.78
CA TYR A 243 -15.14 -1.72 -6.50
C TYR A 243 -16.42 -2.21 -5.84
N SER A 244 -17.43 -2.50 -6.66
CA SER A 244 -18.66 -3.14 -6.23
C SER A 244 -18.91 -4.41 -7.04
N ALA A 245 -19.21 -5.51 -6.38
CA ALA A 245 -19.55 -6.76 -7.06
C ALA A 245 -20.75 -6.60 -8.02
N LYS A 246 -21.65 -5.65 -7.73
CA LYS A 246 -22.81 -5.36 -8.56
C LYS A 246 -22.52 -4.43 -9.73
N ASN A 247 -21.71 -3.38 -9.52
CA ASN A 247 -21.56 -2.27 -10.45
C ASN A 247 -20.16 -2.20 -11.10
N GLY A 248 -19.23 -3.09 -10.73
CA GLY A 248 -17.84 -3.03 -11.17
C GLY A 248 -17.06 -1.90 -10.51
N TRP A 249 -16.18 -1.25 -11.27
CA TRP A 249 -15.40 -0.10 -10.78
C TRP A 249 -16.31 1.11 -10.56
N VAL A 250 -16.24 1.65 -9.35
CA VAL A 250 -17.04 2.80 -8.89
C VAL A 250 -16.13 3.86 -8.29
N LYS A 251 -16.68 5.00 -7.91
CA LYS A 251 -15.93 6.03 -7.21
C LYS A 251 -15.50 5.57 -5.82
N ILE A 252 -14.38 6.09 -5.34
CA ILE A 252 -13.90 5.84 -3.98
C ILE A 252 -15.02 6.11 -2.96
N GLY A 253 -15.29 5.13 -2.11
CA GLY A 253 -16.34 5.18 -1.08
C GLY A 253 -17.75 4.81 -1.57
N GLU A 254 -17.92 4.39 -2.82
CA GLU A 254 -19.19 3.87 -3.36
C GLU A 254 -19.14 2.34 -3.63
N GLY A 255 -18.02 1.71 -3.30
CA GLY A 255 -17.80 0.28 -3.47
C GLY A 255 -18.16 -0.56 -2.26
N ASP A 256 -17.75 -1.81 -2.31
CA ASP A 256 -17.99 -2.80 -1.26
C ASP A 256 -16.86 -2.85 -0.22
N GLU A 257 -15.91 -1.91 -0.28
CA GLU A 257 -14.84 -1.78 0.70
C GLU A 257 -15.40 -1.34 2.06
N ASP A 258 -15.11 -2.12 3.10
CA ASP A 258 -15.35 -1.74 4.48
C ASP A 258 -14.25 -0.79 4.97
N TRP A 259 -14.39 0.50 4.63
CA TRP A 259 -13.38 1.52 4.94
C TRP A 259 -13.06 1.64 6.42
N PRO A 260 -14.03 1.60 7.36
CA PRO A 260 -13.72 1.57 8.79
C PRO A 260 -12.79 0.41 9.17
N GLU A 261 -13.06 -0.80 8.67
CA GLU A 261 -12.27 -1.98 8.98
C GLU A 261 -10.93 -1.98 8.24
N VAL A 262 -10.86 -1.41 7.02
CA VAL A 262 -9.61 -1.18 6.28
C VAL A 262 -8.69 -0.23 7.06
N LEU A 263 -9.20 0.93 7.50
CA LEU A 263 -8.41 1.90 8.27
C LEU A 263 -7.93 1.32 9.60
N LYS A 264 -8.78 0.56 10.28
CA LYS A 264 -8.41 -0.15 11.51
C LYS A 264 -7.29 -1.16 11.27
N ALA A 265 -7.38 -1.94 10.19
CA ALA A 265 -6.33 -2.91 9.84
C ALA A 265 -5.01 -2.22 9.49
N LEU A 266 -5.03 -1.08 8.78
CA LEU A 266 -3.85 -0.26 8.51
C LEU A 266 -3.17 0.24 9.79
N ASP A 267 -3.98 0.70 10.76
CA ASP A 267 -3.48 1.13 12.09
C ASP A 267 -2.87 -0.03 12.88
N GLU A 268 -3.57 -1.18 12.91
CA GLU A 268 -3.11 -2.39 13.60
C GLU A 268 -1.75 -2.90 13.11
N VAL A 269 -1.47 -2.77 11.81
CA VAL A 269 -0.17 -3.15 11.23
C VAL A 269 0.86 -2.01 11.23
N GLY A 270 0.50 -0.84 11.75
CA GLY A 270 1.38 0.32 11.82
C GLY A 270 1.67 0.97 10.47
N TYR A 271 0.76 0.86 9.50
CA TYR A 271 0.95 1.48 8.19
C TYR A 271 0.61 2.98 8.22
N HIS A 272 1.62 3.82 8.12
CA HIS A 272 1.51 5.27 8.04
C HIS A 272 2.22 5.76 6.77
N GLY A 273 1.58 5.54 5.63
CA GLY A 273 2.22 5.74 4.33
C GLY A 273 1.33 6.45 3.32
N TRP A 274 1.64 6.18 2.05
CA TRP A 274 0.91 6.72 0.92
C TRP A 274 -0.38 5.94 0.68
N ALA A 275 -1.47 6.66 0.50
CA ALA A 275 -2.73 6.19 -0.04
C ALA A 275 -2.87 6.82 -1.43
N THR A 276 -2.62 6.03 -2.46
CA THR A 276 -2.61 6.51 -3.85
C THR A 276 -3.96 6.23 -4.49
N ALA A 277 -4.63 7.27 -4.98
CA ALA A 277 -5.85 7.07 -5.75
C ALA A 277 -5.50 6.41 -7.09
N GLU A 278 -6.23 5.35 -7.44
CA GLU A 278 -6.14 4.68 -8.74
C GLU A 278 -7.56 4.40 -9.28
N VAL A 279 -8.18 5.47 -9.77
CA VAL A 279 -9.53 5.47 -10.35
C VAL A 279 -9.55 6.28 -11.65
N SER A 280 -10.69 6.33 -12.32
CA SER A 280 -10.82 7.23 -13.45
C SER A 280 -10.52 8.67 -13.03
N GLY A 281 -9.50 9.26 -13.67
CA GLY A 281 -9.10 10.64 -13.43
C GLY A 281 -9.90 11.63 -14.27
N GLY A 282 -9.34 12.83 -14.44
CA GLY A 282 -9.97 13.88 -15.25
C GLY A 282 -9.36 15.25 -14.97
N GLY A 283 -10.15 16.29 -15.20
CA GLY A 283 -9.78 17.66 -14.92
C GLY A 283 -9.85 18.04 -13.45
N PRO A 284 -9.76 19.35 -13.13
CA PRO A 284 -9.75 19.82 -11.74
C PRO A 284 -10.97 19.38 -10.92
N LYS A 285 -12.14 19.28 -11.54
CA LYS A 285 -13.40 18.91 -10.87
C LYS A 285 -13.40 17.44 -10.43
N GLU A 286 -12.97 16.55 -11.31
CA GLU A 286 -12.88 15.12 -11.06
C GLU A 286 -11.82 14.83 -9.98
N LEU A 287 -10.66 15.47 -10.08
CA LEU A 287 -9.59 15.34 -9.09
C LEU A 287 -9.98 15.90 -7.72
N GLN A 288 -10.75 17.01 -7.69
CA GLN A 288 -11.30 17.54 -6.44
C GLN A 288 -12.31 16.59 -5.81
N ASP A 289 -13.18 15.93 -6.60
CA ASP A 289 -14.11 14.90 -6.07
C ASP A 289 -13.34 13.74 -5.43
N ILE A 290 -12.27 13.27 -6.08
CA ILE A 290 -11.40 12.22 -5.55
C ILE A 290 -10.76 12.65 -4.22
N ALA A 291 -10.16 13.84 -4.16
CA ALA A 291 -9.55 14.38 -2.94
C ALA A 291 -10.56 14.47 -1.78
N THR A 292 -11.78 14.95 -2.09
CA THR A 292 -12.86 15.09 -1.11
C THR A 292 -13.31 13.73 -0.56
N ARG A 293 -13.45 12.72 -1.44
CA ARG A 293 -13.81 11.35 -1.04
C ARG A 293 -12.75 10.71 -0.15
N MET A 294 -11.47 10.88 -0.50
CA MET A 294 -10.36 10.42 0.33
C MET A 294 -10.37 11.11 1.71
N ASN A 295 -10.57 12.43 1.75
CA ASN A 295 -10.68 13.18 3.01
C ASN A 295 -11.79 12.63 3.90
N LYS A 296 -12.97 12.36 3.32
CA LYS A 296 -14.09 11.80 4.07
C LYS A 296 -13.75 10.45 4.69
N ILE A 297 -13.08 9.57 3.94
CA ILE A 297 -12.65 8.25 4.45
C ILE A 297 -11.62 8.42 5.56
N PHE A 298 -10.62 9.30 5.40
CA PHE A 298 -9.61 9.56 6.42
C PHE A 298 -10.16 10.29 7.66
N GLY A 299 -11.38 10.85 7.57
CA GLY A 299 -11.96 11.70 8.60
C GLY A 299 -11.27 13.06 8.71
N LEU A 300 -10.79 13.58 7.59
CA LEU A 300 -10.29 14.92 7.37
C LEU A 300 -11.40 15.72 6.70
N GLY A 301 -12.36 16.20 7.42
CA GLY A 301 -13.50 16.95 6.90
C GLY A 301 -13.77 18.17 7.76
#